data_21f62373ba17b27a9ed2b7131e535184
#
_entry.id   21f62373ba17b27a9ed2b7131e535184
#
_cell.length_a   1.000
_cell.length_b   1.000
_cell.length_c   1.000
_cell.angle_alpha   90.00
_cell.angle_beta   90.00
_cell.angle_gamma   90.00
#
_symmetry.space_group_name_H-M   'P 1'
#
loop_
_entity.id
_entity.type
_entity.pdbx_description
1 polymer ?
#
loop_
_entity_poly.entity_id
_entity_poly.type
_entity_poly.pdbx_seq_one_letter_code
_entity_poly.pdbx_strand_id
1 'polypeptide(L)'
;MVQINDFEWKDGSKLPECSLTHLGIETSHEVIAVIEDNGYRSTLVLQYHLRRGWEYANGVELKAVFKDAVILQWSYIPRPVQRWQESFDE
;
A
#
# COMPACT_ATOMS: atom_id res chain seq x y z
N MET A 1 -3.46 11.02 -22.01
CA MET A 1 -4.47 11.23 -21.02
C MET A 1 -4.29 10.33 -19.81
N VAL A 2 -4.48 10.91 -18.67
CA VAL A 2 -4.31 10.14 -17.45
C VAL A 2 -5.47 9.17 -17.29
N GLN A 3 -5.12 7.97 -16.97
CA GLN A 3 -6.12 6.96 -16.72
C GLN A 3 -6.44 6.92 -15.26
N ILE A 4 -7.66 7.17 -14.92
CA ILE A 4 -8.03 7.06 -13.53
C ILE A 4 -8.33 5.65 -13.15
N ASN A 5 -8.34 4.76 -14.12
CA ASN A 5 -8.60 3.37 -13.82
C ASN A 5 -7.32 2.56 -13.78
N ASP A 6 -6.20 3.21 -13.46
CA ASP A 6 -4.94 2.51 -13.36
C ASP A 6 -4.85 1.66 -12.11
N PHE A 7 -5.79 1.80 -11.20
CA PHE A 7 -5.80 0.96 -10.02
C PHE A 7 -6.28 -0.43 -10.41
N GLU A 8 -5.45 -1.41 -10.11
CA GLU A 8 -5.83 -2.80 -10.27
C GLU A 8 -6.06 -3.38 -8.90
N TRP A 9 -7.30 -3.37 -8.49
CA TRP A 9 -7.63 -3.81 -7.15
C TRP A 9 -7.45 -5.30 -7.01
N LYS A 10 -6.77 -5.70 -5.96
CA LYS A 10 -6.53 -7.09 -5.63
C LYS A 10 -7.27 -7.41 -4.36
N ASP A 11 -7.70 -8.66 -4.26
CA ASP A 11 -8.41 -9.12 -3.09
C ASP A 11 -7.55 -8.99 -1.85
N GLY A 12 -8.18 -8.69 -0.72
CA GLY A 12 -7.44 -8.48 0.51
C GLY A 12 -6.71 -9.70 1.02
N SER A 13 -7.08 -10.89 0.53
CA SER A 13 -6.39 -12.11 0.93
C SER A 13 -5.04 -12.26 0.24
N LYS A 14 -4.79 -11.48 -0.80
CA LYS A 14 -3.51 -11.53 -1.49
C LYS A 14 -2.58 -10.53 -0.85
N LEU A 15 -1.29 -10.85 -0.87
CA LEU A 15 -0.30 -9.99 -0.25
C LEU A 15 0.56 -9.31 -1.30
N PRO A 16 0.95 -8.06 -1.08
CA PRO A 16 1.87 -7.40 -1.99
C PRO A 16 3.22 -8.07 -1.95
N GLU A 17 3.92 -8.02 -3.07
CA GLU A 17 5.24 -8.59 -3.16
C GLU A 17 6.21 -7.74 -2.37
N CYS A 18 7.01 -8.38 -1.52
CA CYS A 18 8.00 -7.68 -0.72
C CYS A 18 9.30 -7.61 -1.51
N SER A 19 9.38 -6.64 -2.39
CA SER A 19 10.52 -6.51 -3.29
C SER A 19 11.51 -5.43 -2.88
N LEU A 20 11.23 -4.72 -1.79
CA LEU A 20 12.13 -3.70 -1.29
C LEU A 20 12.81 -4.20 -0.03
N THR A 21 14.04 -3.75 0.17
CA THR A 21 14.79 -4.11 1.38
C THR A 21 15.19 -2.82 2.08
N HIS A 22 14.87 -2.75 3.36
CA HIS A 22 15.24 -1.60 4.16
C HIS A 22 15.86 -2.13 5.44
N LEU A 23 17.14 -1.84 5.63
CA LEU A 23 17.87 -2.31 6.80
C LEU A 23 17.79 -3.82 6.95
N GLY A 24 17.84 -4.52 5.82
CA GLY A 24 17.81 -5.98 5.85
C GLY A 24 16.43 -6.58 6.01
N ILE A 25 15.40 -5.78 6.01
CA ILE A 25 14.04 -6.26 6.19
C ILE A 25 13.24 -6.01 4.92
N GLU A 26 12.54 -7.02 4.49
CA GLU A 26 11.80 -6.96 3.23
C GLU A 26 10.42 -6.35 3.42
N THR A 27 10.10 -5.42 2.56
CA THR A 27 8.79 -4.77 2.58
C THR A 27 8.28 -4.65 1.16
N SER A 28 6.98 -4.41 1.04
CA SER A 28 6.39 -4.11 -0.26
C SER A 28 6.51 -2.62 -0.55
N HIS A 29 6.24 -2.26 -1.80
CA HIS A 29 5.95 -0.87 -2.13
C HIS A 29 4.68 -0.46 -1.41
N GLU A 30 4.49 0.84 -1.27
CA GLU A 30 3.26 1.35 -0.69
C GLU A 30 2.09 1.04 -1.59
N VAL A 31 0.97 0.71 -0.98
CA VAL A 31 -0.27 0.42 -1.71
C VAL A 31 -1.38 1.25 -1.09
N ILE A 32 -2.42 1.45 -1.88
CA ILE A 32 -3.64 2.04 -1.33
C ILE A 32 -4.54 0.86 -0.97
N ALA A 33 -5.05 0.88 0.26
CA ALA A 33 -5.81 -0.26 0.78
C ALA A 33 -7.12 0.22 1.36
N VAL A 34 -8.17 -0.56 1.13
CA VAL A 34 -9.46 -0.33 1.75
C VAL A 34 -9.59 -1.31 2.89
N ILE A 35 -9.78 -0.80 4.08
CA ILE A 35 -9.91 -1.64 5.27
C ILE A 35 -11.30 -1.47 5.86
N GLU A 36 -11.66 -2.43 6.68
CA GLU A 36 -12.90 -2.35 7.45
C GLU A 36 -12.59 -2.69 8.89
N ASP A 37 -13.06 -1.84 9.80
CA ASP A 37 -12.86 -2.06 11.22
C ASP A 37 -14.16 -1.73 11.91
N ASN A 38 -14.76 -2.74 12.53
CA ASN A 38 -16.03 -2.58 13.26
C ASN A 38 -17.11 -1.95 12.40
N GLY A 39 -17.18 -2.36 11.13
CA GLY A 39 -18.21 -1.90 10.23
C GLY A 39 -17.91 -0.59 9.52
N TYR A 40 -16.81 0.04 9.85
CA TYR A 40 -16.42 1.28 9.17
C TYR A 40 -15.30 1.02 8.18
N ARG A 41 -15.42 1.61 7.02
CA ARG A 41 -14.42 1.45 5.96
C ARG A 41 -13.56 2.69 5.87
N SER A 42 -12.29 2.47 5.63
CA SER A 42 -11.34 3.56 5.45
C SER A 42 -10.38 3.18 4.34
N THR A 43 -9.86 4.19 3.65
CA THR A 43 -8.87 3.99 2.61
C THR A 43 -7.56 4.57 3.11
N LEU A 44 -6.54 3.73 3.15
CA LEU A 44 -5.27 4.09 3.75
C LEU A 44 -4.13 3.74 2.80
N VAL A 45 -3.00 4.40 2.99
CA VAL A 45 -1.78 4.05 2.28
C VAL A 45 -0.94 3.20 3.23
N LEU A 46 -0.69 1.97 2.85
CA LEU A 46 -0.01 1.00 3.70
C LEU A 46 1.08 0.32 2.91
N GLN A 47 1.91 -0.42 3.62
CA GLN A 47 2.86 -1.33 3.01
C GLN A 47 2.80 -2.64 3.77
N TYR A 48 3.30 -3.71 3.16
CA TYR A 48 3.32 -4.99 3.81
C TYR A 48 4.74 -5.32 4.22
N HIS A 49 4.94 -5.55 5.51
CA HIS A 49 6.24 -5.92 6.07
C HIS A 49 6.26 -7.43 6.22
N LEU A 50 7.30 -8.05 5.70
CA LEU A 50 7.33 -9.50 5.65
C LEU A 50 7.15 -10.15 7.02
N ARG A 51 7.63 -9.51 8.06
CA ARG A 51 7.54 -10.08 9.39
C ARG A 51 6.40 -9.51 10.22
N ARG A 52 6.11 -8.23 10.06
CA ARG A 52 5.12 -7.58 10.91
C ARG A 52 3.75 -7.44 10.27
N GLY A 53 3.64 -7.73 8.98
CA GLY A 53 2.37 -7.61 8.31
C GLY A 53 2.10 -6.21 7.84
N TRP A 54 0.83 -5.85 7.78
CA TRP A 54 0.43 -4.55 7.25
C TRP A 54 0.83 -3.44 8.22
N GLU A 55 1.40 -2.39 7.66
CA GLU A 55 1.86 -1.26 8.47
C GLU A 55 1.83 0.01 7.64
N TYR A 56 1.84 1.14 8.34
CA TYR A 56 2.02 2.43 7.69
C TYR A 56 3.48 2.58 7.27
N ALA A 57 3.72 3.51 6.37
CA ALA A 57 5.08 3.71 5.86
C ALA A 57 6.08 4.07 6.95
N ASN A 58 5.60 4.63 8.04
CA ASN A 58 6.48 5.00 9.14
C ASN A 58 6.75 3.85 10.10
N GLY A 59 6.26 2.65 9.77
CA GLY A 59 6.53 1.47 10.58
C GLY A 59 5.50 1.18 11.65
N VAL A 60 4.49 2.03 11.80
CA VAL A 60 3.44 1.76 12.78
C VAL A 60 2.53 0.67 12.22
N GLU A 61 2.30 -0.37 13.00
CA GLU A 61 1.49 -1.48 12.54
C GLU A 61 0.04 -1.07 12.45
N LEU A 62 -0.63 -1.56 11.42
CA LEU A 62 -2.03 -1.23 11.21
C LEU A 62 -2.87 -1.57 12.42
N LYS A 63 -2.62 -2.71 13.03
CA LYS A 63 -3.43 -3.16 14.16
C LYS A 63 -3.18 -2.39 15.43
N ALA A 64 -2.16 -1.56 15.46
CA ALA A 64 -1.96 -0.67 16.59
C ALA A 64 -2.93 0.49 16.52
N VAL A 65 -3.43 0.82 15.33
CA VAL A 65 -4.37 1.91 15.14
C VAL A 65 -5.78 1.39 15.01
N PHE A 66 -5.95 0.34 14.21
CA PHE A 66 -7.25 -0.28 13.98
C PHE A 66 -7.15 -1.74 14.37
N LYS A 67 -7.55 -2.03 15.58
CA LYS A 67 -7.32 -3.33 16.19
C LYS A 67 -7.93 -4.48 15.43
N ASP A 68 -9.11 -4.28 14.89
CA ASP A 68 -9.84 -5.34 14.22
C ASP A 68 -9.88 -5.16 12.71
N ALA A 69 -8.92 -4.44 12.17
CA ALA A 69 -8.92 -4.11 10.75
C ALA A 69 -8.77 -5.35 9.88
N VAL A 70 -9.54 -5.37 8.82
CA VAL A 70 -9.46 -6.39 7.78
C VAL A 70 -9.23 -5.67 6.47
N ILE A 71 -8.28 -6.17 5.69
CA ILE A 71 -8.02 -5.60 4.37
C ILE A 71 -9.06 -6.19 3.41
N LEU A 72 -9.86 -5.32 2.82
CA LEU A 72 -10.85 -5.76 1.86
C LEU A 72 -10.25 -5.88 0.47
N GLN A 73 -9.47 -4.89 0.07
CA GLN A 73 -8.82 -4.90 -1.23
C GLN A 73 -7.71 -3.87 -1.19
N TRP A 74 -6.77 -4.01 -2.11
CA TRP A 74 -5.66 -3.08 -2.20
C TRP A 74 -5.18 -3.00 -3.64
N SER A 75 -4.42 -1.97 -3.95
CA SER A 75 -3.84 -1.79 -5.27
C SER A 75 -2.52 -1.08 -5.14
N TYR A 76 -1.59 -1.41 -6.02
CA TYR A 76 -0.39 -0.61 -6.13
C TYR A 76 -0.77 0.78 -6.59
N ILE A 77 -0.05 1.77 -6.10
CA ILE A 77 -0.33 3.15 -6.44
C ILE A 77 0.25 3.42 -7.82
N PRO A 78 -0.58 3.88 -8.77
CA PRO A 78 -0.06 4.15 -10.11
C PRO A 78 1.03 5.20 -10.05
N ARG A 79 1.98 5.06 -10.94
CA ARG A 79 3.12 5.96 -10.96
C ARG A 79 3.09 6.86 -12.16
N PRO A 80 2.72 8.09 -11.98
CA PRO A 80 2.81 9.04 -13.07
C PRO A 80 4.19 9.63 -13.19
N VAL A 81 5.09 9.15 -12.41
CA VAL A 81 6.32 9.81 -12.13
C VAL A 81 7.28 9.96 -13.27
N GLN A 82 7.23 9.06 -14.21
CA GLN A 82 8.24 9.08 -15.23
C GLN A 82 8.24 10.32 -16.05
N ARG A 83 7.05 10.75 -16.44
CA ARG A 83 6.95 11.95 -17.20
C ARG A 83 7.39 13.16 -16.42
N TRP A 84 7.09 13.16 -15.18
CA TRP A 84 7.55 14.13 -14.25
C TRP A 84 9.04 14.26 -14.25
N GLN A 85 9.71 13.14 -14.11
CA GLN A 85 11.15 13.15 -14.03
C GLN A 85 11.78 13.66 -15.29
N GLU A 86 11.19 13.34 -16.40
CA GLU A 86 11.69 13.86 -17.65
C GLU A 86 11.60 15.35 -17.71
N SER A 87 10.54 15.89 -17.16
CA SER A 87 10.40 17.34 -17.13
C SER A 87 11.45 17.98 -16.27
N PHE A 88 11.76 17.37 -15.18
CA PHE A 88 12.75 17.94 -14.30
C PHE A 88 14.16 17.83 -14.81
N ASP A 89 14.41 16.85 -15.59
CA ASP A 89 15.73 16.63 -16.09
C ASP A 89 16.14 17.65 -17.13
N GLU A 90 15.24 18.45 -17.55
CA GLU A 90 15.58 19.51 -18.45
C GLU A 90 15.99 20.78 -17.72
#